data_47c3536eecde4c11bc782a3c80b08c64
#
_entry.id   47c3536eecde4c11bc782a3c80b08c64
#
_cell.length_a   1.000
_cell.length_b   1.000
_cell.length_c   1.000
_cell.angle_alpha   90.00
_cell.angle_beta   90.00
_cell.angle_gamma   90.00
#
_symmetry.space_group_name_H-M   'P 1'
#
loop_
_entity.id
_entity.type
_entity.pdbx_description
1 polymer ?
#
loop_
_entity_poly.entity_id
_entity_poly.type
_entity_poly.pdbx_seq_one_letter_code
_entity_poly.pdbx_strand_id
1 'polypeptide(L)'
;QEDIEAAKRVMNNVYWTVCPLSNIFIHNALPPIPLMRENGLDILLGTDSLSSNDDLDMVKEMVCLHKNFPEVPMSEILTWATLNGARFLKKDGIMGSLEAGKKPGIVRISNIDENGCVTVASSSERIR
;
A
#
# COMPACT_ATOMS: atom_id res chain seq x y z
N GLN A 1 -6.67 2.86 -18.99
CA GLN A 1 -7.76 1.86 -19.00
C GLN A 1 -7.45 0.70 -19.95
N GLU A 2 -6.94 0.95 -21.15
CA GLU A 2 -6.57 -0.09 -22.13
C GLU A 2 -5.53 -1.08 -21.57
N ASP A 3 -4.53 -0.60 -20.83
CA ASP A 3 -3.52 -1.45 -20.20
C ASP A 3 -4.10 -2.37 -19.12
N ILE A 4 -5.10 -1.88 -18.36
CA ILE A 4 -5.82 -2.66 -17.34
C ILE A 4 -6.59 -3.80 -18.02
N GLU A 5 -7.32 -3.48 -19.09
CA GLU A 5 -8.08 -4.48 -19.87
C GLU A 5 -7.14 -5.51 -20.52
N ALA A 6 -6.01 -5.04 -21.08
CA ALA A 6 -5.01 -5.93 -21.67
C ALA A 6 -4.41 -6.90 -20.62
N ALA A 7 -4.03 -6.39 -19.45
CA ALA A 7 -3.49 -7.21 -18.38
C ALA A 7 -4.50 -8.26 -17.89
N LYS A 8 -5.76 -7.86 -17.68
CA LYS A 8 -6.83 -8.80 -17.26
C LYS A 8 -7.12 -9.90 -18.27
N ARG A 9 -6.90 -9.65 -19.58
CA ARG A 9 -7.09 -10.67 -20.62
C ARG A 9 -5.99 -11.73 -20.66
N VAL A 10 -4.77 -11.33 -20.30
CA VAL A 10 -3.58 -12.20 -20.47
C VAL A 10 -3.19 -12.90 -19.19
N MET A 11 -3.54 -12.33 -18.04
CA MET A 11 -3.06 -12.78 -16.74
C MET A 11 -4.22 -13.06 -15.78
N ASN A 12 -4.14 -14.19 -15.07
CA ASN A 12 -5.02 -14.50 -13.94
C ASN A 12 -4.38 -13.95 -12.65
N ASN A 13 -5.16 -13.32 -11.77
CA ASN A 13 -4.70 -12.76 -10.49
C ASN A 13 -3.59 -11.71 -10.64
N VAL A 14 -3.91 -10.62 -11.30
CA VAL A 14 -2.98 -9.48 -11.48
C VAL A 14 -2.98 -8.63 -10.23
N TYR A 15 -1.80 -8.41 -9.66
CA TYR A 15 -1.56 -7.45 -8.60
C TYR A 15 -0.83 -6.22 -9.14
N TRP A 16 -1.23 -5.05 -8.65
CA TRP A 16 -0.70 -3.77 -9.10
C TRP A 16 0.05 -3.08 -7.96
N THR A 17 1.38 -3.08 -8.04
CA THR A 17 2.19 -2.39 -7.05
C THR A 17 2.28 -0.91 -7.37
N VAL A 18 1.93 -0.07 -6.40
CA VAL A 18 2.09 1.38 -6.44
C VAL A 18 3.15 1.82 -5.44
N CYS A 19 4.02 2.74 -5.86
CA CYS A 19 5.09 3.31 -5.05
C CYS A 19 4.97 4.84 -5.13
N PRO A 20 4.05 5.47 -4.38
CA PRO A 20 3.64 6.86 -4.54
C PRO A 20 4.80 7.86 -4.57
N LEU A 21 5.72 7.78 -3.61
CA LEU A 21 6.86 8.70 -3.53
C LEU A 21 7.82 8.51 -4.72
N SER A 22 8.12 7.27 -5.08
CA SER A 22 8.91 6.95 -6.27
C SER A 22 8.22 7.43 -7.55
N ASN A 23 6.90 7.27 -7.68
CA ASN A 23 6.14 7.77 -8.82
C ASN A 23 6.25 9.31 -8.94
N ILE A 24 6.16 10.03 -7.82
CA ILE A 24 6.37 11.49 -7.80
C ILE A 24 7.80 11.81 -8.23
N PHE A 25 8.80 11.12 -7.67
CA PHE A 25 10.21 11.37 -7.98
C PHE A 25 10.53 11.17 -9.47
N ILE A 26 10.06 10.08 -10.07
CA ILE A 26 10.39 9.72 -11.46
C ILE A 26 9.51 10.46 -12.47
N HIS A 27 8.20 10.54 -12.20
CA HIS A 27 7.21 10.99 -13.18
C HIS A 27 6.53 12.30 -12.82
N ASN A 28 6.81 12.86 -11.65
CA ASN A 28 6.07 14.00 -11.07
C ASN A 28 4.53 13.79 -11.11
N ALA A 29 4.10 12.55 -10.94
CA ALA A 29 2.71 12.15 -11.00
C ALA A 29 2.43 10.99 -10.05
N LEU A 30 1.22 10.92 -9.54
CA LEU A 30 0.74 9.78 -8.75
C LEU A 30 0.05 8.74 -9.64
N PRO A 31 0.03 7.46 -9.22
CA PRO A 31 -0.75 6.44 -9.91
C PRO A 31 -2.25 6.79 -9.87
N PRO A 32 -3.03 6.37 -10.89
CA PRO A 32 -4.45 6.71 -10.99
C PRO A 32 -5.31 5.87 -10.02
N ILE A 33 -5.13 6.08 -8.71
CA ILE A 33 -5.78 5.32 -7.65
C ILE A 33 -7.31 5.22 -7.81
N PRO A 34 -8.05 6.31 -8.11
CA PRO A 34 -9.50 6.20 -8.33
C PRO A 34 -9.85 5.20 -9.43
N LEU A 35 -9.19 5.29 -10.58
CA LEU A 35 -9.42 4.38 -11.72
C LEU A 35 -9.08 2.93 -11.36
N MET A 36 -8.01 2.71 -10.60
CA MET A 36 -7.61 1.37 -10.15
C MET A 36 -8.68 0.77 -9.22
N ARG A 37 -9.21 1.56 -8.29
CA ARG A 37 -10.29 1.15 -7.37
C ARG A 37 -11.60 0.87 -8.13
N GLU A 38 -12.02 1.74 -9.04
CA GLU A 38 -13.21 1.56 -9.87
C GLU A 38 -13.16 0.27 -10.69
N ASN A 39 -11.97 -0.15 -11.11
CA ASN A 39 -11.76 -1.40 -11.82
C ASN A 39 -11.56 -2.62 -10.90
N GLY A 40 -11.66 -2.46 -9.58
CA GLY A 40 -11.51 -3.54 -8.61
C GLY A 40 -10.14 -4.22 -8.64
N LEU A 41 -9.07 -3.43 -8.84
CA LEU A 41 -7.72 -3.99 -8.93
C LEU A 41 -7.17 -4.34 -7.55
N ASP A 42 -6.43 -5.44 -7.47
CA ASP A 42 -5.66 -5.82 -6.29
C ASP A 42 -4.40 -4.96 -6.18
N ILE A 43 -4.50 -3.87 -5.42
CA ILE A 43 -3.41 -2.91 -5.24
C ILE A 43 -2.48 -3.39 -4.12
N LEU A 44 -1.18 -3.25 -4.35
CA LEU A 44 -0.10 -3.41 -3.38
C LEU A 44 0.58 -2.06 -3.15
N LEU A 45 0.99 -1.76 -1.93
CA LEU A 45 1.82 -0.61 -1.62
C LEU A 45 3.27 -1.05 -1.48
N GLY A 46 4.18 -0.32 -2.11
CA GLY A 46 5.62 -0.51 -2.04
C GLY A 46 6.37 0.82 -1.96
N THR A 47 7.65 0.76 -1.69
CA THR A 47 8.54 1.94 -1.59
C THR A 47 9.43 2.13 -2.81
N ASP A 48 9.51 1.10 -3.67
CA ASP A 48 10.58 0.99 -4.68
C ASP A 48 11.97 0.98 -4.02
N SER A 49 12.98 1.51 -4.67
CA SER A 49 14.37 1.49 -4.23
C SER A 49 14.86 2.87 -3.77
N LEU A 50 15.98 2.91 -3.06
CA LEU A 50 16.64 4.16 -2.67
C LEU A 50 17.18 4.99 -3.84
N SER A 51 17.12 4.49 -5.07
CA SER A 51 17.47 5.27 -6.28
C SER A 51 16.33 6.19 -6.72
N SER A 52 15.11 5.94 -6.26
CA SER A 52 13.90 6.69 -6.61
C SER A 52 13.07 7.11 -5.39
N ASN A 53 13.63 6.94 -4.19
CA ASN A 53 12.97 7.30 -2.94
C ASN A 53 14.02 7.73 -1.91
N ASP A 54 13.66 8.65 -1.01
CA ASP A 54 14.55 9.14 0.05
C ASP A 54 14.83 8.08 1.12
N ASP A 55 13.85 7.22 1.39
CA ASP A 55 13.96 6.08 2.28
C ASP A 55 12.97 4.96 1.94
N LEU A 56 13.05 3.84 2.66
CA LEU A 56 12.16 2.68 2.47
C LEU A 56 11.10 2.63 3.59
N ASP A 57 10.43 3.76 3.83
CA ASP A 57 9.41 3.90 4.87
C ASP A 57 7.99 3.75 4.31
N MET A 58 7.36 2.62 4.60
CA MET A 58 5.99 2.32 4.18
C MET A 58 4.97 3.31 4.77
N VAL A 59 5.21 3.87 5.95
CA VAL A 59 4.31 4.86 6.56
C VAL A 59 4.30 6.16 5.76
N LYS A 60 5.45 6.60 5.23
CA LYS A 60 5.52 7.77 4.34
C LYS A 60 4.75 7.56 3.03
N GLU A 61 4.79 6.36 2.48
CA GLU A 61 3.97 6.01 1.30
C GLU A 61 2.47 6.10 1.62
N MET A 62 2.06 5.58 2.79
CA MET A 62 0.67 5.67 3.27
C MET A 62 0.24 7.13 3.48
N VAL A 63 1.10 7.96 4.06
CA VAL A 63 0.88 9.41 4.25
C VAL A 63 0.71 10.10 2.88
N CYS A 64 1.56 9.77 1.92
CA CYS A 64 1.48 10.32 0.58
C CYS A 64 0.13 9.98 -0.08
N LEU A 65 -0.31 8.72 0.01
CA LEU A 65 -1.62 8.30 -0.51
C LEU A 65 -2.76 9.01 0.20
N HIS A 66 -2.79 8.99 1.53
CA HIS A 66 -3.88 9.58 2.30
C HIS A 66 -4.03 11.08 2.05
N LYS A 67 -2.90 11.79 1.92
CA LYS A 67 -2.91 13.24 1.63
C LYS A 67 -3.47 13.57 0.25
N ASN A 68 -3.19 12.74 -0.75
CA ASN A 68 -3.57 13.02 -2.14
C ASN A 68 -4.90 12.35 -2.54
N PHE A 69 -5.33 11.33 -1.82
CA PHE A 69 -6.57 10.59 -2.03
C PHE A 69 -7.33 10.41 -0.70
N PRO A 70 -7.83 11.51 -0.10
CA PRO A 70 -8.49 11.46 1.22
C PRO A 70 -9.79 10.64 1.22
N GLU A 71 -10.37 10.39 0.05
CA GLU A 71 -11.53 9.53 -0.15
C GLU A 71 -11.23 8.02 -0.02
N VAL A 72 -9.94 7.64 -0.01
CA VAL A 72 -9.53 6.24 0.20
C VAL A 72 -9.45 5.96 1.70
N PRO A 73 -10.26 5.03 2.23
CA PRO A 73 -10.22 4.71 3.65
C PRO A 73 -8.84 4.24 4.11
N MET A 74 -8.39 4.66 5.29
CA MET A 74 -7.10 4.22 5.85
C MET A 74 -7.01 2.69 6.00
N SER A 75 -8.12 2.02 6.30
CA SER A 75 -8.19 0.55 6.36
C SER A 75 -7.88 -0.11 5.01
N GLU A 76 -8.23 0.53 3.90
CA GLU A 76 -7.93 0.06 2.56
C GLU A 76 -6.44 0.23 2.25
N ILE A 77 -5.86 1.40 2.56
CA ILE A 77 -4.42 1.67 2.43
C ILE A 77 -3.60 0.69 3.28
N LEU A 78 -4.02 0.41 4.51
CA LEU A 78 -3.39 -0.59 5.37
C LEU A 78 -3.45 -1.99 4.75
N THR A 79 -4.56 -2.35 4.12
CA THR A 79 -4.69 -3.64 3.42
C THR A 79 -3.71 -3.75 2.26
N TRP A 80 -3.51 -2.67 1.50
CA TRP A 80 -2.51 -2.63 0.40
C TRP A 80 -1.09 -2.76 0.92
N ALA A 81 -0.79 -2.18 2.08
CA ALA A 81 0.52 -2.23 2.72
C ALA A 81 0.83 -3.57 3.44
N THR A 82 -0.18 -4.44 3.65
CA THR A 82 -0.03 -5.64 4.47
C THR A 82 -0.62 -6.90 3.83
N LEU A 83 -1.94 -7.07 3.91
CA LEU A 83 -2.62 -8.30 3.53
C LEU A 83 -2.51 -8.59 2.03
N ASN A 84 -2.61 -7.59 1.18
CA ASN A 84 -2.49 -7.81 -0.27
C ASN A 84 -1.09 -8.28 -0.65
N GLY A 85 -0.04 -7.75 -0.01
CA GLY A 85 1.33 -8.25 -0.18
C GLY A 85 1.47 -9.71 0.26
N ALA A 86 0.85 -10.08 1.38
CA ALA A 86 0.83 -11.47 1.85
C ALA A 86 0.09 -12.40 0.87
N ARG A 87 -1.04 -11.97 0.30
CA ARG A 87 -1.79 -12.71 -0.72
C ARG A 87 -0.96 -12.91 -1.99
N PHE A 88 -0.33 -11.86 -2.48
CA PHE A 88 0.57 -11.95 -3.63
C PHE A 88 1.66 -12.99 -3.42
N LEU A 89 2.27 -13.01 -2.24
CA LEU A 89 3.31 -13.99 -1.85
C LEU A 89 2.75 -15.37 -1.48
N LYS A 90 1.42 -15.56 -1.51
CA LYS A 90 0.73 -16.78 -1.04
C LYS A 90 1.08 -17.13 0.40
N LYS A 91 1.19 -16.10 1.25
CA LYS A 91 1.53 -16.20 2.67
C LYS A 91 0.42 -15.68 3.60
N ASP A 92 -0.73 -15.32 3.07
CA ASP A 92 -1.86 -14.78 3.81
C ASP A 92 -2.47 -15.75 4.84
N GLY A 93 -2.19 -17.04 4.74
CA GLY A 93 -2.50 -18.01 5.80
C GLY A 93 -1.65 -17.89 7.07
N ILE A 94 -0.50 -17.20 7.01
CA ILE A 94 0.44 -17.07 8.14
C ILE A 94 0.80 -15.65 8.51
N MET A 95 0.57 -14.66 7.62
CA MET A 95 0.90 -13.25 7.83
C MET A 95 -0.06 -12.31 7.07
N GLY A 96 0.16 -11.01 7.20
CA GLY A 96 -0.61 -9.95 6.52
C GLY A 96 -1.83 -9.47 7.29
N SER A 97 -2.26 -10.17 8.34
CA SER A 97 -3.35 -9.77 9.22
C SER A 97 -3.14 -10.28 10.64
N LEU A 98 -3.76 -9.61 11.62
CA LEU A 98 -3.72 -9.98 13.04
C LEU A 98 -4.90 -10.94 13.35
N GLU A 99 -4.74 -12.19 12.96
CA GLU A 99 -5.74 -13.24 13.18
C GLU A 99 -5.17 -14.37 14.02
N ALA A 100 -6.05 -15.07 14.77
CA ALA A 100 -5.66 -16.23 15.56
C ALA A 100 -5.01 -17.32 14.68
N GLY A 101 -3.86 -17.81 15.10
CA GLY A 101 -3.09 -18.81 14.35
C GLY A 101 -2.04 -18.25 13.39
N LYS A 102 -2.10 -16.96 13.06
CA LYS A 102 -1.08 -16.30 12.24
C LYS A 102 0.10 -15.78 13.07
N LYS A 103 1.23 -15.58 12.42
CA LYS A 103 2.46 -14.99 13.02
C LYS A 103 2.99 -13.85 12.14
N PRO A 104 2.23 -12.76 11.95
CA PRO A 104 2.54 -11.73 10.94
C PRO A 104 3.72 -10.82 11.31
N GLY A 105 4.18 -10.85 12.57
CA GLY A 105 4.92 -9.74 13.13
C GLY A 105 3.98 -8.57 13.48
N ILE A 106 4.37 -7.75 14.44
CA ILE A 106 3.58 -6.62 14.91
C ILE A 106 4.36 -5.33 14.70
N VAL A 107 3.77 -4.41 13.98
CA VAL A 107 4.28 -3.05 13.79
C VAL A 107 3.30 -2.09 14.43
N ARG A 108 3.80 -1.21 15.28
CA ARG A 108 3.04 -0.09 15.85
C ARG A 108 3.27 1.15 14.99
N ILE A 109 2.20 1.82 14.61
CA ILE A 109 2.26 3.16 14.01
C ILE A 109 1.85 4.16 15.09
N SER A 110 2.70 5.15 15.35
CA SER A 110 2.49 6.21 16.34
C SER A 110 2.15 7.53 15.66
N ASN A 111 1.65 8.51 16.43
CA ASN A 111 1.31 9.87 15.95
C ASN A 111 0.26 9.87 14.82
N ILE A 112 -0.74 9.01 14.96
CA ILE A 112 -1.96 9.04 14.13
C ILE A 112 -2.89 10.16 14.61
N ASP A 113 -3.77 10.63 13.73
CA ASP A 113 -4.78 11.62 14.08
C ASP A 113 -5.96 11.03 14.89
N GLU A 114 -6.92 11.86 15.25
CA GLU A 114 -8.12 11.47 16.01
C GLU A 114 -9.04 10.49 15.26
N ASN A 115 -8.93 10.43 13.93
CA ASN A 115 -9.68 9.53 13.07
C ASN A 115 -8.93 8.19 12.81
N GLY A 116 -7.75 8.01 13.41
CA GLY A 116 -6.92 6.84 13.21
C GLY A 116 -6.13 6.84 11.90
N CYS A 117 -5.99 8.00 11.25
CA CYS A 117 -5.26 8.13 10.00
C CYS A 117 -3.79 8.52 10.25
N VAL A 118 -2.91 8.10 9.35
CA VAL A 118 -1.50 8.47 9.39
C VAL A 118 -1.31 9.96 9.06
N THR A 119 -0.33 10.58 9.69
CA THR A 119 0.05 11.98 9.53
C THR A 119 1.52 12.09 9.13
N VAL A 120 1.97 13.29 8.77
CA VAL A 120 3.40 13.54 8.49
C VAL A 120 4.32 13.30 9.70
N ALA A 121 3.75 13.26 10.91
CA ALA A 121 4.47 12.94 12.14
C ALA A 121 4.44 11.44 12.49
N SER A 122 3.69 10.63 11.72
CA SER A 122 3.56 9.20 11.98
C SER A 122 4.88 8.48 11.75
N SER A 123 5.15 7.52 12.60
CA SER A 123 6.33 6.66 12.52
C SER A 123 5.98 5.22 12.87
N SER A 124 6.74 4.29 12.33
CA SER A 124 6.55 2.86 12.59
C SER A 124 7.65 2.29 13.47
N GLU A 125 7.27 1.34 14.32
CA GLU A 125 8.17 0.57 15.15
C GLU A 125 7.76 -0.91 15.16
N ARG A 126 8.71 -1.79 14.89
CA ARG A 126 8.47 -3.22 15.02
C ARG A 126 8.48 -3.60 16.49
N ILE A 127 7.37 -4.15 16.99
CA ILE A 127 7.24 -4.58 18.39
C ILE A 127 7.61 -6.07 18.52
N ARG A 128 7.31 -6.87 17.53
CA ARG A 128 7.52 -8.31 17.55
C ARG A 128 7.76 -8.89 16.15
#